data_fa596932f15e1718a1ba18e618b146cc
#
_entry.id   fa596932f15e1718a1ba18e618b146cc
#
_cell.length_a   1.000
_cell.length_b   1.000
_cell.length_c   1.000
_cell.angle_alpha   90.00
_cell.angle_beta   90.00
_cell.angle_gamma   90.00
#
_symmetry.space_group_name_H-M   'P 1'
#
loop_
_entity.id
_entity.type
_entity.pdbx_description
1 polymer ?
#
loop_
_entity_poly.entity_id
_entity_poly.type
_entity_poly.pdbx_seq_one_letter_code
_entity_poly.pdbx_strand_id
1 'polypeptide(L)'
;MIKDKSMGRKLIFLDIDGTLLPPGDMLIPESTLAALDRARANGHKLFLCTGRNHRMTEPLLRHDCFAGAVCSAGGYVLCDGKTLVDIPMEPQQAEGVRAALERHGVECTLEARDATFGGSKMAERWKFIHKKNDAPLNSEAERWRKAMEEGMSILPLSDYKGEPLYKIVFIADHESDLAEAKQLYADQFVFCESKLDRLTDGFVNGELINRKFDKGTGIKAICCLLYTSPSPRDRQKSR
;
A
#
# COMPACT_ATOMS: atom_id res chain seq x y z
N MET A 1 38.99 -18.79 12.20
CA MET A 1 37.66 -18.31 11.79
C MET A 1 37.82 -17.21 10.78
N ILE A 2 37.69 -17.53 9.51
CA ILE A 2 37.77 -16.54 8.42
C ILE A 2 36.46 -15.76 8.44
N LYS A 3 36.53 -14.49 8.88
CA LYS A 3 35.38 -13.58 8.69
C LYS A 3 35.30 -13.26 7.20
N ASP A 4 34.34 -13.86 6.52
CA ASP A 4 33.98 -13.48 5.16
C ASP A 4 33.42 -12.03 5.20
N LYS A 5 34.27 -11.06 4.92
CA LYS A 5 33.95 -9.62 4.92
C LYS A 5 33.33 -9.14 3.60
N SER A 6 32.89 -10.02 2.72
CA SER A 6 32.45 -9.67 1.36
C SER A 6 30.94 -9.78 1.08
N MET A 7 30.09 -9.91 2.08
CA MET A 7 28.66 -9.68 1.83
C MET A 7 28.42 -8.17 1.71
N GLY A 8 28.47 -7.67 0.49
CA GLY A 8 28.19 -6.27 0.17
C GLY A 8 26.85 -5.81 0.78
N ARG A 9 26.74 -4.51 1.08
CA ARG A 9 25.47 -3.91 1.56
C ARG A 9 24.35 -4.25 0.61
N LYS A 10 23.23 -4.71 1.17
CA LYS A 10 22.01 -5.04 0.42
C LYS A 10 20.92 -4.02 0.74
N LEU A 11 20.06 -3.76 -0.23
CA LEU A 11 18.78 -3.10 -0.04
C LEU A 11 17.74 -4.20 0.07
N ILE A 12 16.97 -4.22 1.14
CA ILE A 12 15.98 -5.26 1.42
C ILE A 12 14.61 -4.57 1.47
N PHE A 13 13.72 -4.99 0.59
CA PHE A 13 12.37 -4.48 0.49
C PHE A 13 11.41 -5.54 1.02
N LEU A 14 10.56 -5.15 1.95
CA LEU A 14 9.70 -6.06 2.70
C LEU A 14 8.24 -5.61 2.53
N ASP A 15 7.41 -6.52 2.08
CA ASP A 15 5.97 -6.29 2.13
C ASP A 15 5.48 -6.33 3.58
N ILE A 16 4.34 -5.70 3.85
CA ILE A 16 3.80 -5.60 5.20
C ILE A 16 2.87 -6.77 5.47
N ASP A 17 1.78 -6.85 4.72
CA ASP A 17 0.66 -7.76 4.99
C ASP A 17 0.99 -9.20 4.60
N GLY A 18 0.98 -10.09 5.58
CA GLY A 18 1.37 -11.49 5.38
C GLY A 18 2.89 -11.73 5.26
N THR A 19 3.72 -10.68 5.47
CA THR A 19 5.19 -10.77 5.44
C THR A 19 5.80 -10.28 6.75
N LEU A 20 5.71 -8.97 7.02
CA LEU A 20 6.17 -8.39 8.30
C LEU A 20 5.13 -8.56 9.40
N LEU A 21 3.87 -8.43 9.04
CA LEU A 21 2.72 -8.64 9.92
C LEU A 21 2.08 -9.98 9.58
N PRO A 22 1.92 -10.88 10.55
CA PRO A 22 1.05 -12.05 10.38
C PRO A 22 -0.37 -11.62 9.99
N PRO A 23 -1.14 -12.48 9.31
CA PRO A 23 -2.52 -12.17 8.96
C PRO A 23 -3.31 -11.69 10.18
N GLY A 24 -3.89 -10.49 10.06
CA GLY A 24 -4.70 -9.89 11.12
C GLY A 24 -3.90 -9.25 12.26
N ASP A 25 -2.58 -9.23 12.28
CA ASP A 25 -1.80 -8.53 13.30
C ASP A 25 -1.46 -7.10 12.88
N MET A 26 -1.36 -6.22 13.88
CA MET A 26 -0.98 -4.82 13.69
C MET A 26 0.45 -4.51 14.14
N LEU A 27 1.09 -5.46 14.83
CA LEU A 27 2.44 -5.33 15.36
C LEU A 27 3.39 -6.34 14.70
N ILE A 28 4.61 -5.87 14.44
CA ILE A 28 5.69 -6.76 13.99
C ILE A 28 6.11 -7.65 15.17
N PRO A 29 6.18 -8.99 14.99
CA PRO A 29 6.64 -9.89 16.04
C PRO A 29 8.06 -9.53 16.53
N GLU A 30 8.32 -9.68 17.83
CA GLU A 30 9.64 -9.36 18.42
C GLU A 30 10.80 -10.12 17.75
N SER A 31 10.58 -11.39 17.38
CA SER A 31 11.59 -12.18 16.66
C SER A 31 11.93 -11.59 15.29
N THR A 32 10.93 -11.02 14.60
CA THR A 32 11.10 -10.34 13.32
C THR A 32 11.86 -9.03 13.53
N LEU A 33 11.46 -8.20 14.51
CA LEU A 33 12.18 -6.96 14.85
C LEU A 33 13.65 -7.24 15.15
N ALA A 34 13.95 -8.26 15.98
CA ALA A 34 15.32 -8.65 16.27
C ALA A 34 16.11 -9.10 15.01
N ALA A 35 15.44 -9.70 14.02
CA ALA A 35 16.09 -10.06 12.76
C ALA A 35 16.37 -8.83 11.88
N LEU A 36 15.44 -7.88 11.82
CA LEU A 36 15.60 -6.60 11.11
C LEU A 36 16.74 -5.77 11.71
N ASP A 37 16.84 -5.69 13.04
CA ASP A 37 17.92 -4.98 13.72
C ASP A 37 19.29 -5.62 13.44
N ARG A 38 19.38 -6.96 13.42
CA ARG A 38 20.60 -7.65 13.01
C ARG A 38 20.98 -7.36 11.56
N ALA A 39 20.00 -7.32 10.65
CA ALA A 39 20.25 -7.00 9.25
C ALA A 39 20.77 -5.56 9.11
N ARG A 40 20.19 -4.60 9.82
CA ARG A 40 20.65 -3.21 9.89
C ARG A 40 22.07 -3.12 10.47
N ALA A 41 22.35 -3.80 11.57
CA ALA A 41 23.66 -3.83 12.22
C ALA A 41 24.75 -4.40 11.29
N ASN A 42 24.37 -5.32 10.37
CA ASN A 42 25.27 -5.83 9.32
C ASN A 42 25.43 -4.86 8.13
N GLY A 43 24.82 -3.65 8.20
CA GLY A 43 24.97 -2.59 7.21
C GLY A 43 23.98 -2.67 6.05
N HIS A 44 22.97 -3.54 6.10
CA HIS A 44 21.88 -3.56 5.12
C HIS A 44 20.93 -2.38 5.35
N LYS A 45 20.28 -1.89 4.29
CA LYS A 45 19.19 -0.92 4.38
C LYS A 45 17.86 -1.62 4.14
N LEU A 46 16.90 -1.37 5.03
CA LEU A 46 15.58 -2.01 5.00
C LEU A 46 14.53 -0.98 4.60
N PHE A 47 13.59 -1.39 3.77
CA PHE A 47 12.51 -0.57 3.25
C PHE A 47 11.20 -1.33 3.33
N LEU A 48 10.13 -0.64 3.69
CA LEU A 48 8.77 -1.14 3.49
C LEU A 48 8.42 -1.06 2.00
N CYS A 49 7.63 -2.02 1.49
CA CYS A 49 7.17 -2.02 0.10
C CYS A 49 5.73 -2.54 0.02
N THR A 50 4.76 -1.63 0.00
CA THR A 50 3.37 -1.94 0.31
C THR A 50 2.35 -1.22 -0.56
N GLY A 51 1.14 -1.77 -0.66
CA GLY A 51 -0.04 -1.08 -1.19
C GLY A 51 -0.66 -0.07 -0.22
N ARG A 52 -0.26 -0.08 1.08
CA ARG A 52 -0.76 0.89 2.06
C ARG A 52 -0.31 2.31 1.72
N ASN A 53 -1.14 3.31 2.03
CA ASN A 53 -0.73 4.71 1.93
C ASN A 53 0.30 5.09 3.01
N HIS A 54 0.87 6.28 2.90
CA HIS A 54 1.92 6.75 3.81
C HIS A 54 1.43 6.77 5.27
N ARG A 55 0.24 7.31 5.53
CA ARG A 55 -0.35 7.38 6.88
C ARG A 55 -0.41 6.01 7.56
N MET A 56 -0.80 4.98 6.80
CA MET A 56 -0.91 3.61 7.31
C MET A 56 0.46 2.95 7.54
N THR A 57 1.53 3.47 6.96
CA THR A 57 2.90 2.97 7.15
C THR A 57 3.66 3.69 8.28
N GLU A 58 3.21 4.88 8.70
CA GLU A 58 3.90 5.67 9.72
C GLU A 58 4.20 4.90 11.02
N PRO A 59 3.26 4.12 11.60
CA PRO A 59 3.54 3.38 12.83
C PRO A 59 4.72 2.42 12.69
N LEU A 60 4.85 1.78 11.51
CA LEU A 60 5.96 0.85 11.22
C LEU A 60 7.26 1.60 10.90
N LEU A 61 7.18 2.74 10.21
CA LEU A 61 8.34 3.57 9.89
C LEU A 61 8.99 4.21 11.13
N ARG A 62 8.30 4.26 12.27
CA ARG A 62 8.89 4.70 13.55
C ARG A 62 9.93 3.71 14.10
N HIS A 63 9.96 2.48 13.61
CA HIS A 63 11.07 1.56 13.92
C HIS A 63 12.33 2.02 13.18
N ASP A 64 13.37 2.32 13.94
CA ASP A 64 14.66 2.83 13.42
C ASP A 64 15.34 1.93 12.40
N CYS A 65 14.88 0.69 12.26
CA CYS A 65 15.46 -0.25 11.29
C CYS A 65 15.12 0.11 9.84
N PHE A 66 14.03 0.85 9.57
CA PHE A 66 13.63 1.19 8.21
C PHE A 66 14.22 2.53 7.75
N ALA A 67 14.83 2.52 6.56
CA ALA A 67 15.39 3.70 5.90
C ALA A 67 14.35 4.44 5.02
N GLY A 68 13.16 3.88 4.85
CA GLY A 68 12.10 4.47 4.05
C GLY A 68 11.06 3.46 3.58
N ALA A 69 10.24 3.86 2.63
CA ALA A 69 9.14 3.03 2.12
C ALA A 69 8.78 3.33 0.66
N VAL A 70 8.28 2.29 0.00
CA VAL A 70 7.49 2.34 -1.23
C VAL A 70 6.04 2.16 -0.80
N CYS A 71 5.26 3.23 -0.81
CA CYS A 71 3.86 3.28 -0.39
C CYS A 71 2.92 3.36 -1.60
N SER A 72 1.62 3.12 -1.37
CA SER A 72 0.57 3.22 -2.39
C SER A 72 0.95 2.49 -3.68
N ALA A 73 1.48 1.27 -3.54
CA ALA A 73 1.95 0.42 -4.64
C ALA A 73 3.01 1.09 -5.55
N GLY A 74 3.75 2.10 -5.07
CA GLY A 74 4.80 2.79 -5.83
C GLY A 74 4.49 4.25 -6.16
N GLY A 75 3.27 4.72 -5.91
CA GLY A 75 2.87 6.10 -6.18
C GLY A 75 3.51 7.12 -5.25
N TYR A 76 3.91 6.69 -4.06
CA TYR A 76 4.63 7.51 -3.09
C TYR A 76 5.85 6.77 -2.54
N VAL A 77 7.03 7.35 -2.68
CA VAL A 77 8.30 6.71 -2.26
C VAL A 77 9.13 7.68 -1.45
N LEU A 78 9.61 7.23 -0.30
CA LEU A 78 10.51 7.99 0.56
C LEU A 78 11.77 7.17 0.91
N CYS A 79 12.89 7.88 1.06
CA CYS A 79 14.17 7.31 1.46
C CYS A 79 14.95 8.31 2.31
N ASP A 80 15.41 7.88 3.48
CA ASP A 80 16.16 8.69 4.45
C ASP A 80 15.46 10.07 4.70
N GLY A 81 14.14 10.04 4.89
CA GLY A 81 13.29 11.23 5.14
C GLY A 81 13.00 12.12 3.92
N LYS A 82 13.45 11.76 2.72
CA LYS A 82 13.20 12.52 1.48
C LYS A 82 12.21 11.80 0.59
N THR A 83 11.25 12.54 0.06
CA THR A 83 10.34 12.04 -0.99
C THR A 83 11.10 11.93 -2.31
N LEU A 84 11.08 10.75 -2.90
CA LEU A 84 11.71 10.45 -4.20
C LEU A 84 10.70 10.38 -5.34
N VAL A 85 9.51 9.89 -5.04
CA VAL A 85 8.40 9.76 -5.99
C VAL A 85 7.15 10.26 -5.31
N ASP A 86 6.39 11.07 -6.02
CA ASP A 86 5.10 11.61 -5.61
C ASP A 86 4.23 11.74 -6.87
N ILE A 87 3.49 10.68 -7.21
CA ILE A 87 2.71 10.57 -8.45
C ILE A 87 1.26 10.22 -8.08
N PRO A 88 0.43 11.22 -7.69
CA PRO A 88 -1.00 10.98 -7.50
C PRO A 88 -1.70 10.73 -8.83
N MET A 89 -2.93 10.26 -8.75
CA MET A 89 -3.85 10.21 -9.89
C MET A 89 -4.13 11.64 -10.39
N GLU A 90 -4.25 11.80 -11.70
CA GLU A 90 -4.71 13.05 -12.26
C GLU A 90 -6.14 13.35 -11.76
N PRO A 91 -6.43 14.55 -11.21
CA PRO A 91 -7.72 14.83 -10.56
C PRO A 91 -8.94 14.56 -11.45
N GLN A 92 -8.88 14.92 -12.72
CA GLN A 92 -9.98 14.66 -13.67
C GLN A 92 -10.18 13.16 -13.93
N GLN A 93 -9.10 12.37 -13.98
CA GLN A 93 -9.17 10.94 -14.18
C GLN A 93 -9.71 10.24 -12.93
N ALA A 94 -9.25 10.64 -11.74
CA ALA A 94 -9.73 10.11 -10.47
C ALA A 94 -11.23 10.36 -10.29
N GLU A 95 -11.68 11.59 -10.55
CA GLU A 95 -13.09 11.96 -10.48
C GLU A 95 -13.93 11.24 -11.54
N GLY A 96 -13.43 11.14 -12.77
CA GLY A 96 -14.14 10.47 -13.87
C GLY A 96 -14.34 8.98 -13.60
N VAL A 97 -13.29 8.26 -13.14
CA VAL A 97 -13.41 6.83 -12.83
C VAL A 97 -14.29 6.59 -11.61
N ARG A 98 -14.20 7.45 -10.59
CA ARG A 98 -15.07 7.41 -9.42
C ARG A 98 -16.54 7.58 -9.82
N ALA A 99 -16.85 8.60 -10.61
CA ALA A 99 -18.20 8.84 -11.09
C ALA A 99 -18.74 7.69 -11.95
N ALA A 100 -17.89 7.06 -12.77
CA ALA A 100 -18.28 5.88 -13.54
C ALA A 100 -18.64 4.69 -12.64
N LEU A 101 -17.88 4.46 -11.58
CA LEU A 101 -18.16 3.42 -10.58
C LEU A 101 -19.44 3.71 -9.79
N GLU A 102 -19.59 4.93 -9.29
CA GLU A 102 -20.75 5.34 -8.46
C GLU A 102 -22.08 5.29 -9.23
N ARG A 103 -22.10 5.53 -10.56
CA ARG A 103 -23.30 5.37 -11.40
C ARG A 103 -23.87 3.95 -11.38
N HIS A 104 -23.03 2.95 -11.15
CA HIS A 104 -23.41 1.55 -11.05
C HIS A 104 -23.51 1.07 -9.59
N GLY A 105 -23.58 1.99 -8.63
CA GLY A 105 -23.73 1.64 -7.21
C GLY A 105 -22.47 1.08 -6.56
N VAL A 106 -21.33 1.13 -7.26
CA VAL A 106 -20.04 0.68 -6.71
C VAL A 106 -19.57 1.65 -5.63
N GLU A 107 -19.26 1.10 -4.46
CA GLU A 107 -18.78 1.90 -3.35
C GLU A 107 -17.26 2.10 -3.44
N CYS A 108 -16.83 3.35 -3.26
CA CYS A 108 -15.43 3.72 -3.33
C CYS A 108 -14.89 4.20 -1.97
N THR A 109 -13.66 3.80 -1.66
CA THR A 109 -12.83 4.37 -0.61
C THR A 109 -11.64 5.03 -1.27
N LEU A 110 -11.40 6.31 -0.96
CA LEU A 110 -10.39 7.14 -1.59
C LEU A 110 -9.14 7.17 -0.69
N GLU A 111 -8.02 6.73 -1.20
CA GLU A 111 -6.75 6.75 -0.47
C GLU A 111 -5.85 7.89 -0.95
N ALA A 112 -5.81 8.95 -0.15
CA ALA A 112 -4.79 10.00 -0.25
C ALA A 112 -3.51 9.56 0.47
N ARG A 113 -2.44 10.37 0.39
CA ARG A 113 -1.17 10.09 1.06
C ARG A 113 -1.34 9.91 2.57
N ASP A 114 -2.01 10.84 3.20
CA ASP A 114 -2.07 10.96 4.67
C ASP A 114 -3.50 10.79 5.22
N ALA A 115 -4.45 10.42 4.39
CA ALA A 115 -5.84 10.21 4.77
C ALA A 115 -6.51 9.14 3.90
N THR A 116 -7.57 8.54 4.43
CA THR A 116 -8.46 7.62 3.72
C THR A 116 -9.88 8.09 3.94
N PHE A 117 -10.65 8.22 2.85
CA PHE A 117 -12.05 8.70 2.89
C PHE A 117 -12.96 7.60 2.36
N GLY A 118 -14.06 7.32 3.07
CA GLY A 118 -14.99 6.27 2.69
C GLY A 118 -16.41 6.53 3.14
N GLY A 119 -17.35 5.79 2.53
CA GLY A 119 -18.73 5.79 2.94
C GLY A 119 -19.00 4.88 4.14
N SER A 120 -20.06 5.20 4.91
CA SER A 120 -20.51 4.37 6.05
C SER A 120 -20.91 2.96 5.62
N LYS A 121 -21.45 2.81 4.42
CA LYS A 121 -21.85 1.51 3.86
C LYS A 121 -20.69 0.54 3.68
N MET A 122 -19.50 1.01 3.33
CA MET A 122 -18.30 0.18 3.25
C MET A 122 -18.01 -0.51 4.60
N ALA A 123 -18.05 0.26 5.69
CA ALA A 123 -17.85 -0.27 7.03
C ALA A 123 -18.98 -1.24 7.45
N GLU A 124 -20.22 -0.95 7.06
CA GLU A 124 -21.37 -1.83 7.31
C GLU A 124 -21.29 -3.14 6.51
N ARG A 125 -20.89 -3.08 5.24
CA ARG A 125 -20.68 -4.28 4.40
C ARG A 125 -19.59 -5.16 4.99
N TRP A 126 -18.47 -4.60 5.42
CA TRP A 126 -17.43 -5.37 6.09
C TRP A 126 -17.93 -6.04 7.37
N LYS A 127 -18.74 -5.35 8.20
CA LYS A 127 -19.36 -5.95 9.38
C LYS A 127 -20.38 -7.07 9.02
N PHE A 128 -21.10 -6.92 7.92
CA PHE A 128 -22.06 -7.93 7.46
C PHE A 128 -21.37 -9.20 6.97
N ILE A 129 -20.30 -9.07 6.19
CA ILE A 129 -19.47 -10.18 5.73
C ILE A 129 -18.96 -11.01 6.91
N HIS A 130 -18.60 -10.35 8.02
CA HIS A 130 -18.13 -11.01 9.24
C HIS A 130 -19.19 -11.78 10.01
N LYS A 131 -20.41 -11.27 10.07
CA LYS A 131 -21.48 -11.93 10.82
C LYS A 131 -21.97 -13.24 10.20
N LYS A 132 -21.74 -13.41 8.90
CA LYS A 132 -22.30 -14.52 8.12
C LYS A 132 -21.39 -15.75 8.03
N ASN A 133 -20.12 -15.63 8.38
CA ASN A 133 -19.13 -16.67 8.10
C ASN A 133 -18.18 -16.93 9.26
N ASP A 134 -18.22 -18.17 9.81
CA ASP A 134 -17.19 -18.72 10.71
C ASP A 134 -15.89 -19.13 9.99
N ALA A 135 -15.78 -18.85 8.69
CA ALA A 135 -14.59 -19.20 7.91
C ALA A 135 -13.47 -18.14 8.08
N PRO A 136 -12.19 -18.57 8.12
CA PRO A 136 -11.09 -17.62 8.22
C PRO A 136 -11.09 -16.67 7.02
N LEU A 137 -11.07 -15.38 7.30
CA LEU A 137 -10.95 -14.33 6.30
C LEU A 137 -9.60 -14.41 5.60
N ASN A 138 -9.53 -13.89 4.37
CA ASN A 138 -8.21 -13.64 3.78
C ASN A 138 -7.48 -12.55 4.60
N SER A 139 -6.15 -12.52 4.49
CA SER A 139 -5.29 -11.64 5.27
C SER A 139 -5.66 -10.15 5.13
N GLU A 140 -6.19 -9.75 3.99
CA GLU A 140 -6.60 -8.38 3.71
C GLU A 140 -7.92 -8.03 4.42
N ALA A 141 -8.92 -8.89 4.33
CA ALA A 141 -10.19 -8.71 5.02
C ALA A 141 -10.02 -8.69 6.55
N GLU A 142 -9.16 -9.57 7.09
CA GLU A 142 -8.81 -9.60 8.51
C GLU A 142 -8.11 -8.31 8.95
N ARG A 143 -7.20 -7.80 8.14
CA ARG A 143 -6.54 -6.51 8.37
C ARG A 143 -7.54 -5.36 8.41
N TRP A 144 -8.43 -5.28 7.43
CA TRP A 144 -9.45 -4.23 7.38
C TRP A 144 -10.37 -4.27 8.61
N ARG A 145 -10.77 -5.48 9.02
CA ARG A 145 -11.58 -5.65 10.24
C ARG A 145 -10.87 -5.07 11.46
N LYS A 146 -9.66 -5.54 11.74
CA LYS A 146 -8.89 -5.06 12.90
C LYS A 146 -8.59 -3.57 12.83
N ALA A 147 -8.22 -3.08 11.67
CA ALA A 147 -7.97 -1.65 11.49
C ALA A 147 -9.20 -0.79 11.83
N MET A 148 -10.40 -1.25 11.48
CA MET A 148 -11.65 -0.58 11.88
C MET A 148 -11.93 -0.69 13.38
N GLU A 149 -11.69 -1.87 13.97
CA GLU A 149 -11.89 -2.10 15.41
C GLU A 149 -10.91 -1.29 16.27
N GLU A 150 -9.68 -1.12 15.81
CA GLU A 150 -8.61 -0.39 16.49
C GLU A 150 -8.58 1.10 16.17
N GLY A 151 -9.57 1.61 15.43
CA GLY A 151 -9.73 3.04 15.19
C GLY A 151 -8.87 3.59 14.04
N MET A 152 -8.60 2.80 13.00
CA MET A 152 -8.12 3.37 11.75
C MET A 152 -9.16 4.37 11.26
N SER A 153 -8.80 5.64 11.28
CA SER A 153 -9.69 6.74 10.92
C SER A 153 -9.91 6.74 9.40
N ILE A 154 -10.97 6.04 8.98
CA ILE A 154 -11.56 6.32 7.67
C ILE A 154 -12.45 7.54 7.88
N LEU A 155 -12.08 8.65 7.28
CA LEU A 155 -12.84 9.88 7.33
C LEU A 155 -14.10 9.74 6.48
N PRO A 156 -15.20 10.44 6.82
CA PRO A 156 -16.37 10.49 5.97
C PRO A 156 -16.00 10.98 4.56
N LEU A 157 -16.63 10.42 3.53
CA LEU A 157 -16.41 10.84 2.15
C LEU A 157 -16.72 12.34 1.93
N SER A 158 -17.65 12.91 2.73
CA SER A 158 -17.96 14.34 2.75
C SER A 158 -16.78 15.23 3.15
N ASP A 159 -15.79 14.69 3.82
CA ASP A 159 -14.61 15.42 4.29
C ASP A 159 -13.51 15.47 3.23
N TYR A 160 -13.63 14.69 2.15
CA TYR A 160 -12.73 14.78 1.00
C TYR A 160 -12.89 16.13 0.31
N LYS A 161 -11.79 16.88 0.19
CA LYS A 161 -11.75 18.24 -0.40
C LYS A 161 -10.90 18.31 -1.66
N GLY A 162 -10.61 17.16 -2.28
CA GLY A 162 -9.80 17.09 -3.48
C GLY A 162 -8.32 16.81 -3.20
N GLU A 163 -8.02 16.20 -2.06
CA GLU A 163 -6.67 15.71 -1.75
C GLU A 163 -6.16 14.80 -2.85
N PRO A 164 -4.87 14.88 -3.22
CA PRO A 164 -4.28 14.02 -4.23
C PRO A 164 -4.47 12.53 -3.88
N LEU A 165 -5.12 11.78 -4.76
CA LEU A 165 -5.39 10.35 -4.57
C LEU A 165 -4.30 9.51 -5.22
N TYR A 166 -3.93 8.43 -4.56
CA TYR A 166 -2.95 7.45 -5.07
C TYR A 166 -3.61 6.13 -5.42
N LYS A 167 -4.73 5.82 -4.77
CA LYS A 167 -5.47 4.59 -4.97
C LYS A 167 -6.95 4.81 -4.68
N ILE A 168 -7.81 4.07 -5.36
CA ILE A 168 -9.24 3.96 -5.05
C ILE A 168 -9.51 2.49 -4.78
N VAL A 169 -10.03 2.16 -3.60
CA VAL A 169 -10.53 0.83 -3.28
C VAL A 169 -12.02 0.81 -3.60
N PHE A 170 -12.53 -0.27 -4.19
CA PHE A 170 -13.93 -0.39 -4.55
C PHE A 170 -14.54 -1.70 -4.08
N ILE A 171 -15.86 -1.67 -3.85
CA ILE A 171 -16.69 -2.86 -3.67
C ILE A 171 -17.89 -2.75 -4.60
N ALA A 172 -18.07 -3.75 -5.47
CA ALA A 172 -19.18 -3.89 -6.39
C ALA A 172 -20.04 -5.10 -6.04
N ASP A 173 -21.34 -5.02 -6.28
CA ASP A 173 -22.23 -6.16 -6.09
C ASP A 173 -22.02 -7.23 -7.17
N HIS A 174 -21.71 -6.79 -8.39
CA HIS A 174 -21.47 -7.66 -9.53
C HIS A 174 -20.26 -7.18 -10.35
N GLU A 175 -19.59 -8.11 -11.01
CA GLU A 175 -18.47 -7.78 -11.94
C GLU A 175 -18.94 -6.87 -13.10
N SER A 176 -20.20 -7.02 -13.53
CA SER A 176 -20.82 -6.16 -14.55
C SER A 176 -20.86 -4.68 -14.18
N ASP A 177 -20.90 -4.35 -12.89
CA ASP A 177 -20.97 -2.98 -12.40
C ASP A 177 -19.67 -2.20 -12.66
N LEU A 178 -18.58 -2.93 -12.92
CA LEU A 178 -17.27 -2.38 -13.28
C LEU A 178 -17.09 -2.14 -14.78
N ALA A 179 -18.03 -2.61 -15.62
CA ALA A 179 -17.83 -2.68 -17.07
C ALA A 179 -17.59 -1.29 -17.71
N GLU A 180 -18.40 -0.29 -17.35
CA GLU A 180 -18.24 1.08 -17.87
C GLU A 180 -16.90 1.69 -17.43
N ALA A 181 -16.56 1.59 -16.16
CA ALA A 181 -15.32 2.13 -15.63
C ALA A 181 -14.10 1.46 -16.30
N LYS A 182 -14.13 0.13 -16.50
CA LYS A 182 -13.08 -0.61 -17.23
C LYS A 182 -12.98 -0.17 -18.69
N GLN A 183 -14.12 -0.01 -19.39
CA GLN A 183 -14.13 0.44 -20.78
C GLN A 183 -13.51 1.82 -20.97
N LEU A 184 -13.77 2.75 -20.04
CA LEU A 184 -13.34 4.14 -20.15
C LEU A 184 -11.93 4.39 -19.61
N TYR A 185 -11.46 3.58 -18.64
CA TYR A 185 -10.26 3.91 -17.87
C TYR A 185 -9.23 2.79 -17.76
N ALA A 186 -9.40 1.62 -18.42
CA ALA A 186 -8.46 0.52 -18.31
C ALA A 186 -7.06 0.80 -18.87
N ASP A 187 -6.90 1.78 -19.74
CA ASP A 187 -5.59 2.26 -20.24
C ASP A 187 -4.88 3.20 -19.26
N GLN A 188 -5.59 3.76 -18.28
CA GLN A 188 -5.06 4.67 -17.27
C GLN A 188 -4.84 3.97 -15.93
N PHE A 189 -5.73 3.03 -15.58
CA PHE A 189 -5.71 2.31 -14.32
C PHE A 189 -5.65 0.79 -14.49
N VAL A 190 -5.02 0.13 -13.54
CA VAL A 190 -5.12 -1.31 -13.34
C VAL A 190 -6.26 -1.56 -12.36
N PHE A 191 -7.23 -2.39 -12.74
CA PHE A 191 -8.29 -2.89 -11.87
C PHE A 191 -7.79 -4.20 -11.25
N CYS A 192 -7.27 -4.13 -10.03
CA CYS A 192 -6.83 -5.31 -9.28
C CYS A 192 -8.02 -5.89 -8.52
N GLU A 193 -8.71 -6.84 -9.11
CA GLU A 193 -9.90 -7.46 -8.53
C GLU A 193 -9.54 -8.66 -7.67
N SER A 194 -10.18 -8.77 -6.51
CA SER A 194 -10.16 -9.94 -5.67
C SER A 194 -11.58 -10.53 -5.62
N LYS A 195 -11.73 -11.75 -6.14
CA LYS A 195 -12.99 -12.47 -6.03
C LYS A 195 -13.02 -13.18 -4.69
N LEU A 196 -13.84 -12.70 -3.78
CA LEU A 196 -14.10 -13.36 -2.50
C LEU A 196 -15.13 -14.50 -2.69
N ASP A 197 -14.85 -15.40 -3.60
CA ASP A 197 -15.73 -16.34 -4.29
C ASP A 197 -16.59 -17.28 -3.43
N ARG A 198 -16.38 -17.36 -2.13
CA ARG A 198 -17.12 -18.32 -1.29
C ARG A 198 -17.69 -17.71 -0.01
N LEU A 199 -17.34 -16.49 0.34
CA LEU A 199 -17.69 -15.90 1.62
C LEU A 199 -18.62 -14.69 1.52
N THR A 200 -18.87 -14.15 0.32
CA THR A 200 -19.45 -12.81 0.13
C THR A 200 -20.67 -12.75 -0.78
N ASP A 201 -21.32 -13.86 -1.09
CA ASP A 201 -22.49 -13.88 -2.01
C ASP A 201 -22.22 -13.18 -3.38
N GLY A 202 -20.94 -13.22 -3.85
CA GLY A 202 -20.59 -12.72 -5.19
C GLY A 202 -20.06 -11.28 -5.27
N PHE A 203 -19.83 -10.61 -4.16
CA PHE A 203 -19.18 -9.28 -4.19
C PHE A 203 -17.80 -9.32 -4.83
N VAL A 204 -17.51 -8.29 -5.62
CA VAL A 204 -16.17 -8.04 -6.18
C VAL A 204 -15.57 -6.87 -5.42
N ASN A 205 -14.47 -7.09 -4.73
CA ASN A 205 -13.67 -5.99 -4.20
C ASN A 205 -12.39 -5.84 -5.01
N GLY A 206 -11.82 -4.65 -4.99
CA GLY A 206 -10.58 -4.43 -5.71
C GLY A 206 -9.99 -3.06 -5.48
N GLU A 207 -8.89 -2.84 -6.16
CA GLU A 207 -8.13 -1.61 -6.11
C GLU A 207 -7.91 -1.07 -7.51
N LEU A 208 -8.01 0.25 -7.66
CA LEU A 208 -7.61 1.00 -8.84
C LEU A 208 -6.24 1.60 -8.57
N ILE A 209 -5.26 1.17 -9.37
CA ILE A 209 -3.87 1.63 -9.28
C ILE A 209 -3.51 2.30 -10.61
N ASN A 210 -2.88 3.48 -10.54
CA ASN A 210 -2.40 4.18 -11.72
C ASN A 210 -1.34 3.33 -12.46
N ARG A 211 -1.45 3.19 -13.77
CA ARG A 211 -0.47 2.45 -14.60
C ARG A 211 0.91 3.11 -14.70
N LYS A 212 1.06 4.36 -14.26
CA LYS A 212 2.34 5.07 -14.28
C LYS A 212 3.37 4.52 -13.30
N PHE A 213 2.96 3.70 -12.34
CA PHE A 213 3.85 3.16 -11.30
C PHE A 213 3.40 1.77 -10.84
N ASP A 214 4.33 1.08 -10.21
CA ASP A 214 4.12 -0.17 -9.46
C ASP A 214 5.18 -0.27 -8.35
N LYS A 215 5.10 -1.31 -7.51
CA LYS A 215 6.11 -1.56 -6.46
C LYS A 215 7.53 -1.64 -7.04
N GLY A 216 7.69 -2.20 -8.25
CA GLY A 216 8.98 -2.36 -8.92
C GLY A 216 9.59 -1.03 -9.34
N THR A 217 8.80 -0.12 -9.89
CA THR A 217 9.26 1.25 -10.23
C THR A 217 9.66 2.03 -8.98
N GLY A 218 8.92 1.90 -7.88
CA GLY A 218 9.28 2.50 -6.59
C GLY A 218 10.60 1.95 -6.03
N ILE A 219 10.80 0.62 -6.06
CA ILE A 219 12.05 -0.04 -5.69
C ILE A 219 13.20 0.49 -6.55
N LYS A 220 13.00 0.59 -7.86
CA LYS A 220 14.01 1.09 -8.80
C LYS A 220 14.43 2.52 -8.47
N ALA A 221 13.50 3.40 -8.08
CA ALA A 221 13.81 4.77 -7.69
C ALA A 221 14.79 4.81 -6.49
N ILE A 222 14.54 4.01 -5.45
CA ILE A 222 15.45 3.90 -4.29
C ILE A 222 16.80 3.30 -4.70
N CYS A 223 16.80 2.24 -5.51
CA CYS A 223 18.03 1.62 -5.98
C CYS A 223 18.88 2.60 -6.80
N CYS A 224 18.29 3.35 -7.71
CA CYS A 224 18.97 4.38 -8.49
C CYS A 224 19.61 5.44 -7.58
N LEU A 225 18.90 5.93 -6.57
CA LEU A 225 19.45 6.91 -5.62
C LEU A 225 20.66 6.34 -4.88
N LEU A 226 20.57 5.12 -4.35
CA LEU A 226 21.56 4.60 -3.41
C LEU A 226 22.76 3.92 -4.09
N TYR A 227 22.57 3.37 -5.31
CA TYR A 227 23.67 2.75 -6.09
C TYR A 227 24.37 3.70 -7.05
N THR A 228 23.67 4.75 -7.52
CA THR A 228 24.26 5.75 -8.43
C THR A 228 24.88 6.94 -7.72
N SER A 229 24.57 7.16 -6.43
CA SER A 229 25.24 8.20 -5.64
C SER A 229 26.69 7.78 -5.38
N PRO A 230 27.71 8.57 -5.80
CA PRO A 230 29.10 8.24 -5.53
C PRO A 230 29.31 8.11 -4.02
N SER A 231 29.91 6.99 -3.61
CA SER A 231 30.29 6.76 -2.22
C SER A 231 31.15 7.94 -1.73
N PRO A 232 31.06 8.34 -0.45
CA PRO A 232 32.01 9.31 0.11
C PRO A 232 33.46 8.96 -0.15
N ARG A 233 33.79 7.66 -0.32
CA ARG A 233 35.14 7.18 -0.71
C ARG A 233 35.49 7.46 -2.16
N ASP A 234 34.52 7.51 -3.07
CA ASP A 234 34.75 7.80 -4.48
C ASP A 234 35.01 9.28 -4.73
N ARG A 235 34.45 10.16 -3.86
CA ARG A 235 34.73 11.62 -3.89
C ARG A 235 36.16 11.97 -3.41
N GLN A 236 36.85 11.11 -2.65
CA GLN A 236 38.20 11.34 -2.22
C GLN A 236 39.29 10.96 -3.26
N LYS A 237 38.89 10.16 -4.28
CA LYS A 237 39.82 9.75 -5.36
C LYS A 237 39.89 10.74 -6.54
N SER A 238 39.03 11.76 -6.55
CA SER A 238 38.94 12.78 -7.62
C SER A 238 39.53 14.15 -7.22
N ARG A 239 40.41 14.18 -6.22
CA ARG A 239 41.22 15.35 -5.85
C ARG A 239 42.72 15.03 -5.95
#